data_c175914fc11c234af5184498d0c19109
#
_entry.id   c175914fc11c234af5184498d0c19109
#
_cell.length_a   1.000
_cell.length_b   1.000
_cell.length_c   1.000
_cell.angle_alpha   90.00
_cell.angle_beta   90.00
_cell.angle_gamma   90.00
#
_symmetry.space_group_name_H-M   'P 1'
#
loop_
_entity.id
_entity.type
_entity.pdbx_description
1 polymer ?
#
loop_
_entity_poly.entity_id
_entity_poly.type
_entity_poly.pdbx_seq_one_letter_code
_entity_poly.pdbx_strand_id
1 'polypeptide(L)'
;MWTKPWNMKEGFLIGGGLIFAGLMLELSVGSVKWDAFAWPANGIVLAVFLAIIDYLFLLRKKVYAFQFIGTYHAAIPAMVYAVVLTVIMGLTRQQVNGTWLNNMLSFWPFVLIYVYLTVILGVVTLKRIHSLTSHLSPLTSNIAFLLNHLGLFIALTTATLGNADMQRVKMICSVGQPEWRALEQGGGVKEMPIAIELKKFIMETYDNGAPKRFASKIQILTKTGKNIEATIDVNKPYEVDGWKIYQYGYDTQMGAKSQITILELVRDPWLPLVYTGFYMMLAGAVIMALEVLWRRLRTATRKALWAYFGLAVFASLFAYFFFDSYNTKTLVPALQSPWFAPHVFVYIFAYALLGVAVVIAWWKLADDLVYISLAFLTIGMLFGALWAKEAWGHYWSWDPKETWAAITWIAYLVYIHYRLMSKAKSQQSGAKRLAFWMLITSFVLLQMCWWGINYLPSAQGSSVHTYSTSE
;
A
#
# COMPACT_ATOMS: atom_id res chain seq x y z
N MET A 1 25.46 -28.37 -2.55
CA MET A 1 24.79 -27.18 -1.98
C MET A 1 25.81 -26.05 -1.95
N TRP A 2 25.46 -24.82 -2.26
CA TRP A 2 26.33 -23.64 -2.36
C TRP A 2 27.39 -23.68 -3.49
N THR A 3 27.22 -24.55 -4.48
CA THR A 3 28.04 -24.52 -5.70
C THR A 3 27.49 -23.46 -6.66
N LYS A 4 28.39 -22.67 -7.26
CA LYS A 4 28.02 -21.64 -8.23
C LYS A 4 27.63 -22.27 -9.58
N PRO A 5 26.64 -21.72 -10.28
CA PRO A 5 25.78 -20.57 -9.93
C PRO A 5 24.64 -20.96 -8.97
N TRP A 6 24.39 -20.11 -7.94
CA TRP A 6 23.27 -20.29 -7.04
C TRP A 6 21.94 -20.07 -7.77
N ASN A 7 20.93 -20.80 -7.35
CA ASN A 7 19.61 -20.81 -7.97
C ASN A 7 18.49 -20.57 -6.93
N MET A 8 17.24 -20.89 -7.27
CA MET A 8 16.09 -20.71 -6.39
C MET A 8 16.21 -21.48 -5.05
N LYS A 9 16.92 -22.63 -5.03
CA LYS A 9 17.09 -23.43 -3.80
C LYS A 9 17.89 -22.65 -2.75
N GLU A 10 19.01 -22.05 -3.17
CA GLU A 10 19.82 -21.21 -2.29
C GLU A 10 19.04 -19.96 -1.83
N GLY A 11 18.21 -19.38 -2.72
CA GLY A 11 17.31 -18.28 -2.35
C GLY A 11 16.31 -18.66 -1.26
N PHE A 12 15.67 -19.84 -1.37
CA PHE A 12 14.79 -20.35 -0.32
C PHE A 12 15.53 -20.68 0.96
N LEU A 13 16.75 -21.22 0.89
CA LEU A 13 17.56 -21.48 2.08
C LEU A 13 17.95 -20.19 2.82
N ILE A 14 18.30 -19.13 2.09
CA ILE A 14 18.60 -17.82 2.69
C ILE A 14 17.34 -17.29 3.40
N GLY A 15 16.19 -17.30 2.73
CA GLY A 15 14.93 -16.88 3.35
C GLY A 15 14.55 -17.71 4.58
N GLY A 16 14.69 -19.04 4.50
CA GLY A 16 14.48 -19.95 5.64
C GLY A 16 15.43 -19.68 6.81
N GLY A 17 16.70 -19.37 6.49
CA GLY A 17 17.71 -18.97 7.48
C GLY A 17 17.37 -17.65 8.17
N LEU A 18 16.82 -16.67 7.42
CA LEU A 18 16.34 -15.41 7.99
C LEU A 18 15.12 -15.62 8.91
N ILE A 19 14.19 -16.49 8.51
CA ILE A 19 13.06 -16.85 9.39
C ILE A 19 13.57 -17.50 10.68
N PHE A 20 14.48 -18.47 10.59
CA PHE A 20 15.06 -19.12 11.75
C PHE A 20 15.80 -18.11 12.65
N ALA A 21 16.64 -17.25 12.08
CA ALA A 21 17.30 -16.18 12.83
C ALA A 21 16.30 -15.23 13.50
N GLY A 22 15.22 -14.87 12.78
CA GLY A 22 14.13 -14.07 13.34
C GLY A 22 13.43 -14.73 14.50
N LEU A 23 13.17 -16.05 14.46
CA LEU A 23 12.62 -16.80 15.58
C LEU A 23 13.55 -16.80 16.78
N MET A 24 14.86 -16.94 16.57
CA MET A 24 15.85 -16.85 17.65
C MET A 24 15.87 -15.46 18.29
N LEU A 25 15.78 -14.39 17.50
CA LEU A 25 15.68 -13.03 18.00
C LEU A 25 14.38 -12.82 18.79
N GLU A 26 13.24 -13.28 18.26
CA GLU A 26 11.95 -13.17 18.95
C GLU A 26 11.96 -13.82 20.33
N LEU A 27 12.60 -15.00 20.44
CA LEU A 27 12.74 -15.74 21.70
C LEU A 27 13.73 -15.10 22.68
N SER A 28 14.78 -14.42 22.19
CA SER A 28 15.85 -13.90 23.03
C SER A 28 15.65 -12.46 23.48
N VAL A 29 15.14 -11.59 22.59
CA VAL A 29 15.00 -10.15 22.85
C VAL A 29 13.55 -9.66 22.79
N GLY A 30 12.61 -10.53 22.41
CA GLY A 30 11.20 -10.19 22.18
C GLY A 30 10.98 -9.44 20.88
N SER A 31 9.74 -9.03 20.65
CA SER A 31 9.33 -8.35 19.40
C SER A 31 10.01 -6.98 19.22
N VAL A 32 10.10 -6.53 17.97
CA VAL A 32 10.70 -5.22 17.62
C VAL A 32 9.94 -4.09 18.30
N LYS A 33 10.67 -3.21 18.99
CA LYS A 33 10.13 -2.00 19.62
C LYS A 33 10.34 -0.81 18.67
N TRP A 34 9.33 -0.48 17.88
CA TRP A 34 9.42 0.57 16.86
C TRP A 34 9.66 1.97 17.45
N ASP A 35 9.17 2.25 18.66
CA ASP A 35 9.37 3.55 19.33
C ASP A 35 10.86 3.87 19.57
N ALA A 36 11.72 2.85 19.66
CA ALA A 36 13.16 3.04 19.73
C ALA A 36 13.79 3.66 18.47
N PHE A 37 13.06 3.64 17.37
CA PHE A 37 13.49 4.21 16.09
C PHE A 37 12.99 5.63 15.85
N ALA A 38 12.44 6.34 16.85
CA ALA A 38 12.06 7.75 16.71
C ALA A 38 13.29 8.62 16.39
N TRP A 39 13.05 9.79 15.80
CA TRP A 39 14.10 10.75 15.46
C TRP A 39 15.00 11.05 16.69
N PRO A 40 16.35 11.06 16.57
CA PRO A 40 17.15 10.98 15.31
C PRO A 40 17.56 9.54 14.92
N ALA A 41 17.16 8.50 15.66
CA ALA A 41 17.60 7.13 15.43
C ALA A 41 17.24 6.62 14.03
N ASN A 42 16.01 6.87 13.55
CA ASN A 42 15.59 6.48 12.22
C ASN A 42 16.39 7.12 11.08
N GLY A 43 16.80 8.38 11.24
CA GLY A 43 17.68 9.07 10.28
C GLY A 43 19.06 8.40 10.19
N ILE A 44 19.63 8.02 11.35
CA ILE A 44 20.91 7.29 11.43
C ILE A 44 20.75 5.90 10.80
N VAL A 45 19.68 5.16 11.16
CA VAL A 45 19.40 3.83 10.62
C VAL A 45 19.23 3.89 9.09
N LEU A 46 18.51 4.87 8.57
CA LEU A 46 18.37 5.07 7.13
C LEU A 46 19.72 5.31 6.47
N ALA A 47 20.56 6.20 7.01
CA ALA A 47 21.88 6.49 6.47
C ALA A 47 22.78 5.24 6.45
N VAL A 48 22.81 4.48 7.55
CA VAL A 48 23.55 3.21 7.64
C VAL A 48 22.99 2.18 6.66
N PHE A 49 21.68 2.07 6.54
CA PHE A 49 21.03 1.15 5.61
C PHE A 49 21.38 1.46 4.15
N LEU A 50 21.35 2.73 3.75
CA LEU A 50 21.78 3.16 2.42
C LEU A 50 23.27 2.88 2.17
N ALA A 51 24.13 3.13 3.16
CA ALA A 51 25.56 2.81 3.06
C ALA A 51 25.81 1.28 2.90
N ILE A 52 25.04 0.45 3.60
CA ILE A 52 25.09 -1.01 3.45
C ILE A 52 24.70 -1.41 2.02
N ILE A 53 23.61 -0.87 1.48
CA ILE A 53 23.15 -1.18 0.11
C ILE A 53 24.22 -0.76 -0.92
N ASP A 54 24.80 0.43 -0.76
CA ASP A 54 25.87 0.89 -1.64
C ASP A 54 27.11 0.00 -1.53
N TYR A 55 27.53 -0.39 -0.32
CA TYR A 55 28.63 -1.32 -0.08
C TYR A 55 28.41 -2.68 -0.75
N LEU A 56 27.22 -3.27 -0.60
CA LEU A 56 26.83 -4.52 -1.27
C LEU A 56 26.91 -4.38 -2.80
N PHE A 57 26.42 -3.26 -3.32
CA PHE A 57 26.45 -2.95 -4.74
C PHE A 57 27.89 -2.80 -5.27
N LEU A 58 28.75 -2.08 -4.58
CA LEU A 58 30.15 -1.88 -4.99
C LEU A 58 30.95 -3.18 -5.01
N LEU A 59 30.75 -4.02 -4.00
CA LEU A 59 31.49 -5.29 -3.87
C LEU A 59 30.86 -6.47 -4.64
N ARG A 60 29.71 -6.28 -5.31
CA ARG A 60 29.01 -7.37 -6.04
C ARG A 60 29.84 -8.10 -7.09
N LYS A 61 30.86 -7.42 -7.67
CA LYS A 61 31.76 -8.05 -8.65
C LYS A 61 32.84 -8.95 -7.99
N LYS A 62 33.16 -8.69 -6.72
CA LYS A 62 34.18 -9.41 -5.95
C LYS A 62 33.56 -10.53 -5.10
N VAL A 63 32.37 -10.31 -4.53
CA VAL A 63 31.69 -11.24 -3.62
C VAL A 63 30.47 -11.82 -4.31
N TYR A 64 30.47 -13.11 -4.56
CA TYR A 64 29.39 -13.78 -5.30
C TYR A 64 28.02 -13.69 -4.59
N ALA A 65 28.00 -13.79 -3.25
CA ALA A 65 26.77 -13.64 -2.47
C ALA A 65 26.11 -12.27 -2.71
N PHE A 66 26.90 -11.19 -2.85
CA PHE A 66 26.37 -9.85 -3.13
C PHE A 66 25.88 -9.71 -4.59
N GLN A 67 26.53 -10.43 -5.52
CA GLN A 67 26.04 -10.54 -6.90
C GLN A 67 24.68 -11.24 -6.93
N PHE A 68 24.51 -12.31 -6.13
CA PHE A 68 23.30 -13.10 -6.05
C PHE A 68 22.09 -12.28 -5.57
N ILE A 69 22.26 -11.37 -4.59
CA ILE A 69 21.20 -10.50 -4.06
C ILE A 69 20.50 -9.72 -5.20
N GLY A 70 21.24 -9.26 -6.22
CA GLY A 70 20.68 -8.54 -7.37
C GLY A 70 20.12 -9.44 -8.48
N THR A 71 19.59 -10.63 -8.16
CA THR A 71 19.05 -11.60 -9.14
C THR A 71 17.60 -12.02 -8.83
N TYR A 72 16.90 -12.53 -9.85
CA TYR A 72 15.57 -13.14 -9.68
C TYR A 72 15.58 -14.33 -8.72
N HIS A 73 16.72 -15.05 -8.63
CA HIS A 73 16.85 -16.21 -7.74
C HIS A 73 16.90 -15.83 -6.25
N ALA A 74 17.24 -14.59 -5.92
CA ALA A 74 17.10 -14.03 -4.58
C ALA A 74 15.72 -13.41 -4.37
N ALA A 75 15.23 -12.61 -5.34
CA ALA A 75 14.01 -11.82 -5.21
C ALA A 75 12.74 -12.67 -5.13
N ILE A 76 12.61 -13.70 -6.00
CA ILE A 76 11.40 -14.54 -6.04
C ILE A 76 11.19 -15.29 -4.72
N PRO A 77 12.17 -16.03 -4.16
CA PRO A 77 12.00 -16.67 -2.86
C PRO A 77 11.68 -15.71 -1.73
N ALA A 78 12.32 -14.53 -1.69
CA ALA A 78 12.05 -13.52 -0.69
C ALA A 78 10.60 -13.00 -0.76
N MET A 79 10.09 -12.73 -1.99
CA MET A 79 8.68 -12.36 -2.18
C MET A 79 7.72 -13.50 -1.82
N VAL A 80 8.06 -14.77 -2.08
CA VAL A 80 7.24 -15.91 -1.67
C VAL A 80 7.13 -15.99 -0.15
N TYR A 81 8.24 -15.82 0.58
CA TYR A 81 8.20 -15.75 2.05
C TYR A 81 7.37 -14.57 2.53
N ALA A 82 7.48 -13.40 1.90
CA ALA A 82 6.64 -12.25 2.23
C ALA A 82 5.16 -12.56 2.02
N VAL A 83 4.77 -13.19 0.89
CA VAL A 83 3.38 -13.62 0.67
C VAL A 83 2.91 -14.55 1.78
N VAL A 84 3.69 -15.59 2.11
CA VAL A 84 3.31 -16.57 3.14
C VAL A 84 3.11 -15.90 4.51
N LEU A 85 4.06 -15.07 4.93
CA LEU A 85 3.97 -14.36 6.20
C LEU A 85 2.81 -13.36 6.23
N THR A 86 2.56 -12.66 5.12
CA THR A 86 1.42 -11.73 5.04
C THR A 86 0.08 -12.48 4.98
N VAL A 87 0.01 -13.67 4.37
CA VAL A 87 -1.18 -14.54 4.44
C VAL A 87 -1.45 -14.96 5.89
N ILE A 88 -0.42 -15.37 6.65
CA ILE A 88 -0.57 -15.67 8.08
C ILE A 88 -1.10 -14.44 8.82
N MET A 89 -0.57 -13.25 8.55
CA MET A 89 -1.05 -11.99 9.10
C MET A 89 -2.53 -11.73 8.77
N GLY A 90 -2.95 -11.96 7.52
CA GLY A 90 -4.35 -11.78 7.09
C GLY A 90 -5.33 -12.80 7.71
N LEU A 91 -4.85 -13.98 8.07
CA LEU A 91 -5.64 -15.02 8.72
C LEU A 91 -5.68 -14.88 10.25
N THR A 92 -4.77 -14.13 10.85
CA THR A 92 -4.68 -13.93 12.29
C THR A 92 -5.20 -12.55 12.69
N ARG A 93 -5.84 -12.44 13.85
CA ARG A 93 -6.29 -11.15 14.38
C ARG A 93 -5.09 -10.36 14.90
N GLN A 94 -4.78 -9.24 14.26
CA GLN A 94 -3.67 -8.39 14.65
C GLN A 94 -4.04 -7.50 15.85
N GLN A 95 -3.11 -7.33 16.81
CA GLN A 95 -3.29 -6.54 18.02
C GLN A 95 -2.01 -5.74 18.30
N VAL A 96 -2.15 -4.46 18.62
CA VAL A 96 -1.00 -3.56 18.89
C VAL A 96 -0.11 -4.08 20.02
N ASN A 97 -0.72 -4.64 21.07
CA ASN A 97 -0.02 -5.23 22.22
C ASN A 97 0.06 -6.76 22.12
N GLY A 98 -0.17 -7.33 20.95
CA GLY A 98 -0.05 -8.75 20.67
C GLY A 98 1.41 -9.21 20.65
N THR A 99 1.59 -10.52 20.69
CA THR A 99 2.90 -11.18 20.58
C THR A 99 2.89 -12.15 19.41
N TRP A 100 4.06 -12.41 18.84
CA TRP A 100 4.23 -13.38 17.76
C TRP A 100 3.32 -13.06 16.54
N LEU A 101 2.57 -14.05 16.08
CA LEU A 101 1.69 -13.94 14.89
C LEU A 101 0.56 -12.91 15.04
N ASN A 102 0.22 -12.53 16.28
CA ASN A 102 -0.82 -11.51 16.54
C ASN A 102 -0.26 -10.07 16.48
N ASN A 103 1.06 -9.90 16.33
CA ASN A 103 1.71 -8.62 16.07
C ASN A 103 2.79 -8.82 14.99
N MET A 104 2.34 -9.16 13.78
CA MET A 104 3.22 -9.54 12.69
C MET A 104 4.20 -8.44 12.29
N LEU A 105 3.80 -7.18 12.37
CA LEU A 105 4.67 -6.04 12.00
C LEU A 105 5.87 -5.86 12.94
N SER A 106 5.80 -6.38 14.16
CA SER A 106 6.89 -6.37 15.14
C SER A 106 7.58 -7.74 15.27
N PHE A 107 7.09 -8.76 14.56
CA PHE A 107 7.61 -10.11 14.58
C PHE A 107 8.89 -10.22 13.75
N TRP A 108 10.02 -10.58 14.38
CA TRP A 108 11.34 -10.59 13.74
C TRP A 108 11.42 -11.36 12.43
N PRO A 109 10.81 -12.55 12.26
CA PRO A 109 10.82 -13.24 10.97
C PRO A 109 10.23 -12.41 9.83
N PHE A 110 9.13 -11.70 10.08
CA PHE A 110 8.51 -10.80 9.11
C PHE A 110 9.44 -9.62 8.81
N VAL A 111 9.97 -8.98 9.87
CA VAL A 111 10.86 -7.81 9.73
C VAL A 111 12.12 -8.16 8.95
N LEU A 112 12.77 -9.31 9.22
CA LEU A 112 13.99 -9.71 8.50
C LEU A 112 13.72 -10.03 7.02
N ILE A 113 12.60 -10.67 6.68
CA ILE A 113 12.21 -10.90 5.28
C ILE A 113 11.92 -9.58 4.57
N TYR A 114 11.23 -8.65 5.24
CA TYR A 114 10.95 -7.32 4.73
C TYR A 114 12.23 -6.51 4.47
N VAL A 115 13.17 -6.49 5.44
CA VAL A 115 14.48 -5.84 5.30
C VAL A 115 15.26 -6.46 4.14
N TYR A 116 15.27 -7.80 4.02
CA TYR A 116 15.95 -8.48 2.92
C TYR A 116 15.36 -8.12 1.56
N LEU A 117 14.02 -8.06 1.44
CA LEU A 117 13.37 -7.58 0.21
C LEU A 117 13.76 -6.14 -0.13
N THR A 118 13.84 -5.27 0.87
CA THR A 118 14.20 -3.86 0.68
C THR A 118 15.66 -3.72 0.27
N VAL A 119 16.56 -4.56 0.81
CA VAL A 119 17.97 -4.65 0.35
C VAL A 119 18.04 -5.09 -1.10
N ILE A 120 17.34 -6.17 -1.49
CA ILE A 120 17.28 -6.63 -2.88
C ILE A 120 16.81 -5.49 -3.79
N LEU A 121 15.73 -4.82 -3.41
CA LEU A 121 15.14 -3.71 -4.17
C LEU A 121 16.13 -2.56 -4.36
N GLY A 122 16.85 -2.16 -3.30
CA GLY A 122 17.89 -1.13 -3.36
C GLY A 122 19.06 -1.52 -4.28
N VAL A 123 19.60 -2.73 -4.12
CA VAL A 123 20.71 -3.23 -4.96
C VAL A 123 20.31 -3.32 -6.43
N VAL A 124 19.09 -3.82 -6.74
CA VAL A 124 18.58 -3.93 -8.12
C VAL A 124 18.38 -2.55 -8.73
N THR A 125 17.87 -1.58 -7.96
CA THR A 125 17.72 -0.19 -8.39
C THR A 125 19.06 0.47 -8.71
N LEU A 126 20.06 0.36 -7.84
CA LEU A 126 21.42 0.86 -8.08
C LEU A 126 22.06 0.20 -9.31
N LYS A 127 21.88 -1.11 -9.47
CA LYS A 127 22.34 -1.85 -10.64
C LYS A 127 21.75 -1.29 -11.94
N ARG A 128 20.45 -0.92 -11.91
CA ARG A 128 19.78 -0.36 -13.09
C ARG A 128 20.23 1.08 -13.37
N ILE A 129 20.35 1.92 -12.35
CA ILE A 129 20.88 3.29 -12.48
C ILE A 129 22.29 3.24 -13.12
N HIS A 130 23.16 2.40 -12.59
CA HIS A 130 24.52 2.26 -13.12
C HIS A 130 24.55 1.78 -14.59
N SER A 131 23.61 0.90 -14.99
CA SER A 131 23.54 0.45 -16.39
C SER A 131 23.06 1.55 -17.34
N LEU A 132 22.29 2.53 -16.89
CA LEU A 132 21.85 3.67 -17.70
C LEU A 132 22.98 4.65 -17.99
N THR A 133 23.89 4.84 -17.02
CA THR A 133 25.02 5.76 -17.17
C THR A 133 26.11 5.20 -18.08
N SER A 134 26.13 3.87 -18.28
CA SER A 134 27.18 3.17 -19.05
C SER A 134 26.77 2.78 -20.49
N HIS A 135 25.49 2.73 -20.83
CA HIS A 135 25.00 2.34 -22.17
C HIS A 135 23.68 3.02 -22.51
N LEU A 136 23.56 3.54 -23.75
CA LEU A 136 22.35 4.05 -24.39
C LEU A 136 21.32 2.93 -24.62
N SER A 137 20.73 2.37 -23.58
CA SER A 137 19.58 1.47 -23.68
C SER A 137 18.31 2.25 -24.03
N PRO A 138 17.27 1.64 -24.63
CA PRO A 138 15.98 2.31 -24.84
C PRO A 138 15.46 2.94 -23.54
N LEU A 139 15.30 4.25 -23.54
CA LEU A 139 15.06 5.04 -22.33
C LEU A 139 13.76 4.66 -21.63
N THR A 140 12.71 4.31 -22.37
CA THR A 140 11.34 4.13 -21.87
C THR A 140 11.20 2.97 -20.89
N SER A 141 11.58 1.74 -21.24
CA SER A 141 11.44 0.58 -20.34
C SER A 141 12.29 0.68 -19.08
N ASN A 142 13.37 1.47 -19.13
CA ASN A 142 14.21 1.76 -17.98
C ASN A 142 13.55 2.74 -17.02
N ILE A 143 12.79 3.71 -17.52
CA ILE A 143 12.08 4.70 -16.69
C ILE A 143 10.97 4.03 -15.90
N ALA A 144 10.11 3.23 -16.54
CA ALA A 144 9.05 2.50 -15.84
C ALA A 144 9.61 1.60 -14.73
N PHE A 145 10.69 0.86 -15.03
CA PHE A 145 11.39 0.04 -14.05
C PHE A 145 11.88 0.87 -12.86
N LEU A 146 12.61 1.95 -13.11
CA LEU A 146 13.19 2.78 -12.06
C LEU A 146 12.12 3.45 -11.20
N LEU A 147 11.09 4.02 -11.83
CA LEU A 147 10.01 4.68 -11.10
C LEU A 147 9.27 3.71 -10.17
N ASN A 148 8.99 2.48 -10.63
CA ASN A 148 8.34 1.48 -9.78
C ASN A 148 9.26 0.97 -8.66
N HIS A 149 10.53 0.62 -8.97
CA HIS A 149 11.43 0.02 -7.97
C HIS A 149 11.98 1.05 -6.98
N LEU A 150 12.44 2.22 -7.46
CA LEU A 150 12.92 3.29 -6.58
C LEU A 150 11.75 3.91 -5.79
N GLY A 151 10.60 4.10 -6.43
CA GLY A 151 9.40 4.60 -5.76
C GLY A 151 8.96 3.67 -4.62
N LEU A 152 8.92 2.36 -4.88
CA LEU A 152 8.62 1.36 -3.86
C LEU A 152 9.69 1.35 -2.75
N PHE A 153 10.98 1.44 -3.10
CA PHE A 153 12.06 1.51 -2.13
C PHE A 153 11.91 2.70 -1.19
N ILE A 154 11.66 3.89 -1.75
CA ILE A 154 11.44 5.12 -0.97
C ILE A 154 10.20 4.94 -0.09
N ALA A 155 9.05 4.53 -0.66
CA ALA A 155 7.81 4.37 0.09
C ALA A 155 7.97 3.39 1.27
N LEU A 156 8.56 2.22 1.02
CA LEU A 156 8.72 1.20 2.07
C LEU A 156 9.68 1.64 3.17
N THR A 157 10.84 2.20 2.83
CA THR A 157 11.82 2.64 3.83
C THR A 157 11.32 3.80 4.66
N THR A 158 10.72 4.80 4.03
CA THR A 158 10.28 6.02 4.71
C THR A 158 8.98 5.80 5.49
N ALA A 159 8.06 4.97 5.00
CA ALA A 159 6.86 4.59 5.75
C ALA A 159 7.21 3.79 7.02
N THR A 160 8.14 2.85 6.92
CA THR A 160 8.54 2.03 8.08
C THR A 160 9.29 2.84 9.12
N LEU A 161 10.34 3.56 8.72
CA LEU A 161 11.15 4.33 9.65
C LEU A 161 10.42 5.58 10.18
N GLY A 162 9.60 6.21 9.33
CA GLY A 162 8.82 7.39 9.69
C GLY A 162 7.65 7.10 10.64
N ASN A 163 7.20 5.85 10.71
CA ASN A 163 6.09 5.49 11.60
C ASN A 163 6.39 5.77 13.07
N ALA A 164 7.65 5.69 13.49
CA ALA A 164 8.07 6.01 14.86
C ALA A 164 7.91 7.50 15.22
N ASP A 165 7.93 8.40 14.23
CA ASP A 165 7.77 9.84 14.43
C ASP A 165 6.32 10.30 14.21
N MET A 166 5.45 9.42 13.71
CA MET A 166 4.06 9.74 13.47
C MET A 166 3.31 9.87 14.80
N GLN A 167 2.72 11.03 15.03
CA GLN A 167 1.90 11.30 16.20
C GLN A 167 0.43 11.33 15.79
N ARG A 168 -0.39 10.64 16.56
CA ARG A 168 -1.81 10.49 16.28
C ARG A 168 -2.59 10.51 17.58
N VAL A 169 -3.47 11.49 17.73
CA VAL A 169 -4.21 11.73 18.96
C VAL A 169 -5.65 12.10 18.64
N LYS A 170 -6.58 11.84 19.58
CA LYS A 170 -7.98 12.22 19.45
C LYS A 170 -8.32 13.31 20.47
N MET A 171 -9.01 14.35 20.01
CA MET A 171 -9.47 15.45 20.84
C MET A 171 -10.99 15.49 20.82
N ILE A 172 -11.60 15.53 22.00
CA ILE A 172 -13.05 15.64 22.16
C ILE A 172 -13.35 17.11 22.46
N CYS A 173 -13.90 17.83 21.48
CA CYS A 173 -14.18 19.25 21.59
C CYS A 173 -15.68 19.47 21.84
N SER A 174 -16.00 20.33 22.81
CA SER A 174 -17.36 20.72 23.15
C SER A 174 -17.69 22.13 22.68
N VAL A 175 -18.99 22.42 22.47
CA VAL A 175 -19.43 23.76 22.08
C VAL A 175 -19.11 24.78 23.19
N GLY A 176 -18.43 25.87 22.80
CA GLY A 176 -18.13 26.98 23.69
C GLY A 176 -17.02 26.73 24.72
N GLN A 177 -16.32 25.60 24.64
CA GLN A 177 -15.21 25.25 25.54
C GLN A 177 -13.95 24.93 24.75
N PRO A 178 -12.89 25.75 24.88
CA PRO A 178 -11.59 25.42 24.29
C PRO A 178 -10.98 24.17 24.94
N GLU A 179 -10.56 23.22 24.15
CA GLU A 179 -9.85 22.01 24.59
C GLU A 179 -8.44 21.97 23.97
N TRP A 180 -7.43 21.63 24.78
CA TRP A 180 -6.03 21.50 24.38
C TRP A 180 -5.42 20.15 24.77
N ARG A 181 -6.20 19.27 25.39
CA ARG A 181 -5.78 17.92 25.77
C ARG A 181 -6.33 16.92 24.75
N ALA A 182 -5.50 16.00 24.37
CA ALA A 182 -5.88 14.96 23.43
C ALA A 182 -5.52 13.58 24.00
N LEU A 183 -6.28 12.57 23.62
CA LEU A 183 -6.10 11.17 24.00
C LEU A 183 -5.14 10.48 23.04
N GLU A 184 -4.09 9.86 23.57
CA GLU A 184 -3.19 9.00 22.82
C GLU A 184 -3.81 7.61 22.62
N GLN A 185 -3.35 6.85 21.61
CA GLN A 185 -3.85 5.49 21.34
C GLN A 185 -3.63 4.51 22.51
N GLY A 186 -2.64 4.76 23.39
CA GLY A 186 -2.35 4.01 24.59
C GLY A 186 -3.19 4.40 25.83
N GLY A 187 -4.13 5.35 25.69
CA GLY A 187 -4.98 5.84 26.80
C GLY A 187 -4.34 6.97 27.62
N GLY A 188 -3.16 7.46 27.25
CA GLY A 188 -2.53 8.64 27.84
C GLY A 188 -3.22 9.94 27.41
N VAL A 189 -3.04 11.00 28.22
CA VAL A 189 -3.49 12.36 27.88
C VAL A 189 -2.27 13.19 27.53
N LYS A 190 -2.32 13.84 26.35
CA LYS A 190 -1.25 14.71 25.84
C LYS A 190 -1.74 16.14 25.73
N GLU A 191 -0.94 17.08 26.20
CA GLU A 191 -1.16 18.50 25.96
C GLU A 191 -0.72 18.88 24.54
N MET A 192 -1.62 19.54 23.80
CA MET A 192 -1.39 19.94 22.43
C MET A 192 -0.85 21.37 22.33
N PRO A 193 -0.09 21.69 21.28
CA PRO A 193 0.36 23.07 21.03
C PRO A 193 -0.75 23.99 20.52
N ILE A 194 -1.96 23.46 20.29
CA ILE A 194 -3.14 24.17 19.81
C ILE A 194 -4.32 23.85 20.72
N ALA A 195 -5.20 24.83 20.92
CA ALA A 195 -6.51 24.63 21.57
C ALA A 195 -7.60 24.74 20.51
N ILE A 196 -8.60 23.89 20.59
CA ILE A 196 -9.71 23.83 19.63
C ILE A 196 -11.03 23.99 20.38
N GLU A 197 -11.87 24.94 19.95
CA GLU A 197 -13.22 25.13 20.44
C GLU A 197 -14.20 24.77 19.33
N LEU A 198 -15.18 23.93 19.63
CA LEU A 198 -16.30 23.65 18.72
C LEU A 198 -17.28 24.85 18.76
N LYS A 199 -17.48 25.49 17.62
CA LYS A 199 -18.49 26.54 17.47
C LYS A 199 -19.84 25.97 17.08
N LYS A 200 -19.86 25.02 16.16
CA LYS A 200 -21.10 24.40 15.68
C LYS A 200 -20.78 23.04 15.03
N PHE A 201 -21.54 22.02 15.40
CA PHE A 201 -21.60 20.78 14.66
C PHE A 201 -22.63 20.90 13.54
N ILE A 202 -22.30 20.39 12.35
CA ILE A 202 -23.12 20.44 11.14
C ILE A 202 -23.40 19.01 10.72
N MET A 203 -24.65 18.65 10.51
CA MET A 203 -25.05 17.35 9.99
C MET A 203 -26.13 17.52 8.94
N GLU A 204 -25.95 16.88 7.80
CA GLU A 204 -26.93 16.75 6.73
C GLU A 204 -27.24 15.27 6.55
N THR A 205 -28.51 14.94 6.32
CA THR A 205 -28.95 13.56 6.09
C THR A 205 -29.60 13.43 4.72
N TYR A 206 -29.58 12.23 4.18
CA TYR A 206 -30.42 11.85 3.06
C TYR A 206 -31.87 11.66 3.52
N ASP A 207 -32.83 11.53 2.58
CA ASP A 207 -34.26 11.32 2.88
C ASP A 207 -34.51 10.04 3.69
N ASN A 208 -33.61 9.05 3.58
CA ASN A 208 -33.68 7.82 4.38
C ASN A 208 -33.05 7.94 5.79
N GLY A 209 -32.63 9.14 6.20
CA GLY A 209 -32.02 9.40 7.50
C GLY A 209 -30.53 9.08 7.60
N ALA A 210 -29.91 8.46 6.58
CA ALA A 210 -28.49 8.18 6.59
C ALA A 210 -27.65 9.48 6.53
N PRO A 211 -26.48 9.54 7.21
CA PRO A 211 -25.59 10.69 7.15
C PRO A 211 -25.11 10.98 5.73
N LYS A 212 -25.42 12.18 5.20
CA LYS A 212 -24.92 12.70 3.93
C LYS A 212 -23.65 13.50 4.13
N ARG A 213 -23.60 14.29 5.19
CA ARG A 213 -22.44 15.12 5.57
C ARG A 213 -22.42 15.30 7.07
N PHE A 214 -21.27 15.26 7.68
CA PHE A 214 -21.05 15.80 9.00
C PHE A 214 -19.72 16.55 9.06
N ALA A 215 -19.73 17.69 9.73
CA ALA A 215 -18.62 18.62 9.80
C ALA A 215 -18.62 19.40 11.10
N SER A 216 -17.49 19.96 11.48
CA SER A 216 -17.33 20.79 12.65
C SER A 216 -16.82 22.16 12.27
N LYS A 217 -17.59 23.21 12.58
CA LYS A 217 -17.07 24.57 12.55
C LYS A 217 -16.33 24.82 13.86
N ILE A 218 -15.04 25.04 13.78
CA ILE A 218 -14.14 25.15 14.93
C ILE A 218 -13.37 26.48 14.92
N GLN A 219 -12.95 26.89 16.11
CA GLN A 219 -11.98 27.94 16.34
C GLN A 219 -10.69 27.32 16.87
N ILE A 220 -9.57 27.62 16.24
CA ILE A 220 -8.25 27.11 16.59
C ILE A 220 -7.42 28.25 17.17
N LEU A 221 -6.91 28.06 18.37
CA LEU A 221 -6.01 28.97 19.05
C LEU A 221 -4.61 28.35 19.08
N THR A 222 -3.62 29.01 18.50
CA THR A 222 -2.23 28.53 18.50
C THR A 222 -1.41 29.18 19.64
N LYS A 223 -0.30 28.54 20.03
CA LYS A 223 0.63 29.14 21.00
C LYS A 223 1.23 30.46 20.53
N THR A 224 1.24 30.72 19.22
CA THR A 224 1.71 31.98 18.63
C THR A 224 0.65 33.08 18.66
N GLY A 225 -0.51 32.86 19.27
CA GLY A 225 -1.60 33.82 19.39
C GLY A 225 -2.48 33.95 18.14
N LYS A 226 -2.32 33.08 17.14
CA LYS A 226 -3.22 33.06 15.98
C LYS A 226 -4.58 32.49 16.39
N ASN A 227 -5.63 33.15 15.93
CA ASN A 227 -7.00 32.72 16.08
C ASN A 227 -7.58 32.44 14.69
N ILE A 228 -7.91 31.17 14.41
CA ILE A 228 -8.28 30.70 13.08
C ILE A 228 -9.66 30.04 13.15
N GLU A 229 -10.59 30.48 12.32
CA GLU A 229 -11.84 29.79 12.11
C GLU A 229 -11.71 28.82 10.94
N ALA A 230 -12.11 27.56 11.12
CA ALA A 230 -12.10 26.53 10.09
C ALA A 230 -13.34 25.65 10.16
N THR A 231 -13.71 25.07 9.03
CA THR A 231 -14.72 24.01 8.98
C THR A 231 -14.04 22.71 8.56
N ILE A 232 -14.12 21.70 9.41
CA ILE A 232 -13.54 20.39 9.18
C ILE A 232 -14.63 19.45 8.69
N ASP A 233 -14.59 19.07 7.44
CA ASP A 233 -15.45 18.04 6.83
C ASP A 233 -14.72 16.70 6.76
N VAL A 234 -15.45 15.61 6.67
CA VAL A 234 -14.90 14.32 6.26
C VAL A 234 -14.25 14.46 4.87
N ASN A 235 -13.10 13.87 4.66
CA ASN A 235 -12.24 13.98 3.44
C ASN A 235 -11.68 15.41 3.17
N LYS A 236 -11.82 16.36 4.10
CA LYS A 236 -11.27 17.72 3.97
C LYS A 236 -10.61 18.14 5.28
N PRO A 237 -9.46 17.53 5.63
CA PRO A 237 -8.73 17.91 6.83
C PRO A 237 -8.16 19.32 6.71
N TYR A 238 -8.00 19.98 7.85
CA TYR A 238 -7.36 21.29 7.95
C TYR A 238 -5.94 21.16 8.52
N GLU A 239 -4.99 21.91 7.99
CA GLU A 239 -3.59 21.87 8.45
C GLU A 239 -3.19 23.15 9.16
N VAL A 240 -2.63 23.02 10.36
CA VAL A 240 -2.12 24.11 11.17
C VAL A 240 -0.91 23.66 11.99
N ASP A 241 0.18 24.44 11.95
CA ASP A 241 1.43 24.23 12.72
C ASP A 241 1.96 22.76 12.62
N GLY A 242 1.82 22.15 11.42
CA GLY A 242 2.28 20.79 11.11
C GLY A 242 1.34 19.67 11.62
N TRP A 243 0.19 20.04 12.17
CA TRP A 243 -0.88 19.10 12.51
C TRP A 243 -1.99 19.15 11.47
N LYS A 244 -2.44 17.98 11.01
CA LYS A 244 -3.67 17.82 10.21
C LYS A 244 -4.79 17.39 11.12
N ILE A 245 -5.91 18.14 11.07
CA ILE A 245 -7.10 17.94 11.87
C ILE A 245 -8.16 17.29 10.99
N TYR A 246 -8.63 16.11 11.39
CA TYR A 246 -9.61 15.30 10.68
C TYR A 246 -10.92 15.26 11.47
N GLN A 247 -12.04 15.25 10.76
CA GLN A 247 -13.34 14.96 11.33
C GLN A 247 -13.47 13.45 11.58
N TYR A 248 -13.35 13.02 12.84
CA TYR A 248 -13.37 11.60 13.19
C TYR A 248 -14.77 11.10 13.55
N GLY A 249 -15.48 11.84 14.42
CA GLY A 249 -16.78 11.41 14.90
C GLY A 249 -17.56 12.50 15.64
N TYR A 250 -18.69 12.10 16.17
CA TYR A 250 -19.62 12.97 16.92
C TYR A 250 -20.45 12.11 17.87
N ASP A 251 -21.29 12.70 18.72
CA ASP A 251 -22.25 11.97 19.53
C ASP A 251 -23.39 11.44 18.64
N THR A 252 -23.34 10.16 18.34
CA THR A 252 -24.31 9.49 17.46
C THR A 252 -25.71 9.40 18.06
N GLN A 253 -25.86 9.45 19.42
CA GLN A 253 -27.15 9.44 20.07
C GLN A 253 -27.89 10.77 19.88
N MET A 254 -27.16 11.89 19.92
CA MET A 254 -27.70 13.23 19.70
C MET A 254 -27.80 13.59 18.20
N GLY A 255 -27.11 12.88 17.33
CA GLY A 255 -27.14 13.09 15.89
C GLY A 255 -26.84 14.53 15.49
N ALA A 256 -27.76 15.16 14.73
CA ALA A 256 -27.65 16.58 14.32
C ALA A 256 -27.62 17.60 15.47
N LYS A 257 -28.03 17.22 16.68
CA LYS A 257 -28.00 18.05 17.88
C LYS A 257 -26.74 17.84 18.72
N SER A 258 -25.74 17.12 18.21
CA SER A 258 -24.49 16.86 18.93
C SER A 258 -23.83 18.16 19.41
N GLN A 259 -23.47 18.20 20.68
CA GLN A 259 -22.75 19.30 21.32
C GLN A 259 -21.23 19.01 21.41
N ILE A 260 -20.83 17.87 20.92
CA ILE A 260 -19.43 17.46 20.91
C ILE A 260 -19.01 16.99 19.51
N THR A 261 -17.74 17.14 19.22
CA THR A 261 -17.08 16.53 18.06
C THR A 261 -15.83 15.82 18.50
N ILE A 262 -15.51 14.73 17.82
CA ILE A 262 -14.24 14.01 17.99
C ILE A 262 -13.38 14.33 16.77
N LEU A 263 -12.28 15.01 17.01
CA LEU A 263 -11.28 15.33 15.98
C LEU A 263 -10.07 14.43 16.14
N GLU A 264 -9.54 13.94 15.05
CA GLU A 264 -8.27 13.24 15.04
C GLU A 264 -7.18 14.18 14.51
N LEU A 265 -6.11 14.35 15.29
CA LEU A 265 -4.99 15.21 14.98
C LEU A 265 -3.80 14.32 14.64
N VAL A 266 -3.25 14.50 13.44
CA VAL A 266 -2.13 13.68 12.93
C VAL A 266 -0.96 14.59 12.56
N ARG A 267 0.22 14.25 13.04
CA ARG A 267 1.49 14.84 12.62
C ARG A 267 2.37 13.73 12.05
N ASP A 268 2.74 13.86 10.77
CA ASP A 268 3.50 12.86 10.03
C ASP A 268 4.63 13.57 9.25
N PRO A 269 5.82 13.74 9.86
CA PRO A 269 6.91 14.49 9.25
C PRO A 269 7.54 13.78 8.04
N TRP A 270 7.36 12.46 7.92
CA TRP A 270 7.91 11.66 6.82
C TRP A 270 6.96 11.53 5.61
N LEU A 271 5.71 11.99 5.74
CA LEU A 271 4.68 11.90 4.70
C LEU A 271 5.13 12.43 3.32
N PRO A 272 5.86 13.56 3.19
CA PRO A 272 6.31 14.04 1.88
C PRO A 272 7.22 13.05 1.15
N LEU A 273 8.06 12.31 1.89
CA LEU A 273 8.93 11.27 1.33
C LEU A 273 8.13 10.04 0.90
N VAL A 274 7.16 9.62 1.70
CA VAL A 274 6.24 8.52 1.34
C VAL A 274 5.47 8.87 0.07
N TYR A 275 4.93 10.09 -0.02
CA TYR A 275 4.22 10.55 -1.22
C TYR A 275 5.13 10.62 -2.45
N THR A 276 6.39 11.01 -2.29
CA THR A 276 7.37 10.95 -3.39
C THR A 276 7.45 9.54 -3.95
N GLY A 277 7.58 8.53 -3.09
CA GLY A 277 7.54 7.12 -3.50
C GLY A 277 6.24 6.73 -4.20
N PHE A 278 5.09 7.13 -3.67
CA PHE A 278 3.78 6.86 -4.26
C PHE A 278 3.61 7.47 -5.65
N TYR A 279 3.95 8.74 -5.84
CA TYR A 279 3.83 9.40 -7.15
C TYR A 279 4.80 8.82 -8.17
N MET A 280 6.01 8.41 -7.75
CA MET A 280 6.93 7.69 -8.62
C MET A 280 6.34 6.34 -9.06
N MET A 281 5.78 5.56 -8.14
CA MET A 281 5.13 4.28 -8.48
C MET A 281 3.91 4.50 -9.40
N LEU A 282 3.11 5.52 -9.15
CA LEU A 282 1.96 5.87 -9.98
C LEU A 282 2.40 6.16 -11.41
N ALA A 283 3.39 7.04 -11.59
CA ALA A 283 3.95 7.34 -12.89
C ALA A 283 4.57 6.10 -13.56
N GLY A 284 5.30 5.29 -12.80
CA GLY A 284 5.90 4.04 -13.27
C GLY A 284 4.86 3.01 -13.73
N ALA A 285 3.74 2.87 -13.01
CA ALA A 285 2.65 1.98 -13.36
C ALA A 285 1.95 2.45 -14.66
N VAL A 286 1.67 3.75 -14.79
CA VAL A 286 1.09 4.32 -16.01
C VAL A 286 1.99 4.08 -17.21
N ILE A 287 3.29 4.39 -17.11
CA ILE A 287 4.26 4.18 -18.20
C ILE A 287 4.32 2.69 -18.56
N MET A 288 4.36 1.79 -17.57
CA MET A 288 4.37 0.34 -17.80
C MET A 288 3.14 -0.13 -18.59
N ALA A 289 1.95 0.34 -18.26
CA ALA A 289 0.73 0.01 -18.99
C ALA A 289 0.76 0.56 -20.43
N LEU A 290 1.18 1.81 -20.59
CA LEU A 290 1.28 2.45 -21.92
C LEU A 290 2.32 1.77 -22.81
N GLU A 291 3.46 1.33 -22.28
CA GLU A 291 4.47 0.58 -23.05
C GLU A 291 3.95 -0.76 -23.57
N VAL A 292 3.22 -1.51 -22.74
CA VAL A 292 2.60 -2.76 -23.18
C VAL A 292 1.56 -2.49 -24.27
N LEU A 293 0.68 -1.51 -24.05
CA LEU A 293 -0.34 -1.12 -25.00
C LEU A 293 0.27 -0.64 -26.33
N TRP A 294 1.26 0.26 -26.28
CA TRP A 294 1.96 0.77 -27.45
C TRP A 294 2.62 -0.34 -28.28
N ARG A 295 3.33 -1.26 -27.61
CA ARG A 295 3.94 -2.42 -28.28
C ARG A 295 2.89 -3.27 -29.00
N ARG A 296 1.73 -3.48 -28.38
CA ARG A 296 0.62 -4.24 -28.97
C ARG A 296 -0.01 -3.53 -30.13
N LEU A 297 -0.24 -2.23 -30.03
CA LEU A 297 -0.83 -1.44 -31.12
C LEU A 297 0.08 -1.40 -32.36
N ARG A 298 1.41 -1.23 -32.17
CA ARG A 298 2.38 -1.22 -33.29
C ARG A 298 2.45 -2.53 -34.06
N THR A 299 2.16 -3.65 -33.41
CA THR A 299 2.23 -4.98 -34.02
C THR A 299 0.86 -5.56 -34.36
N ALA A 300 -0.21 -4.79 -34.15
CA ALA A 300 -1.58 -5.24 -34.31
C ALA A 300 -1.97 -5.32 -35.79
N THR A 301 -2.70 -6.39 -36.12
CA THR A 301 -3.39 -6.48 -37.42
C THR A 301 -4.59 -5.52 -37.46
N ARG A 302 -5.09 -5.19 -38.66
CA ARG A 302 -6.27 -4.34 -38.79
C ARG A 302 -7.49 -4.86 -38.00
N LYS A 303 -7.69 -6.18 -37.96
CA LYS A 303 -8.75 -6.81 -37.14
C LYS A 303 -8.52 -6.60 -35.63
N ALA A 304 -7.26 -6.73 -35.15
CA ALA A 304 -6.93 -6.49 -33.76
C ALA A 304 -7.10 -5.00 -33.36
N LEU A 305 -6.81 -4.06 -34.27
CA LEU A 305 -7.05 -2.63 -34.03
C LEU A 305 -8.54 -2.34 -33.81
N TRP A 306 -9.45 -2.94 -34.64
CA TRP A 306 -10.88 -2.82 -34.41
C TRP A 306 -11.33 -3.44 -33.09
N ALA A 307 -10.73 -4.58 -32.67
CA ALA A 307 -11.01 -5.17 -31.36
C ALA A 307 -10.56 -4.27 -30.20
N TYR A 308 -9.38 -3.65 -30.29
CA TYR A 308 -8.91 -2.67 -29.31
C TYR A 308 -9.77 -1.42 -29.26
N PHE A 309 -10.23 -0.92 -30.42
CA PHE A 309 -11.17 0.19 -30.49
C PHE A 309 -12.51 -0.18 -29.81
N GLY A 310 -13.06 -1.36 -30.11
CA GLY A 310 -14.28 -1.84 -29.47
C GLY A 310 -14.13 -1.98 -27.94
N LEU A 311 -12.98 -2.50 -27.48
CA LEU A 311 -12.67 -2.60 -26.03
C LEU A 311 -12.57 -1.20 -25.40
N ALA A 312 -11.95 -0.23 -26.09
CA ALA A 312 -11.84 1.14 -25.59
C ALA A 312 -13.22 1.80 -25.47
N VAL A 313 -14.09 1.62 -26.48
CA VAL A 313 -15.48 2.10 -26.44
C VAL A 313 -16.24 1.46 -25.29
N PHE A 314 -16.14 0.12 -25.14
CA PHE A 314 -16.76 -0.59 -24.03
C PHE A 314 -16.27 -0.09 -22.67
N ALA A 315 -14.95 0.07 -22.49
CA ALA A 315 -14.38 0.59 -21.27
C ALA A 315 -14.86 2.02 -20.97
N SER A 316 -14.99 2.86 -22.01
CA SER A 316 -15.49 4.23 -21.86
C SER A 316 -16.97 4.27 -21.47
N LEU A 317 -17.79 3.42 -22.07
CA LEU A 317 -19.21 3.29 -21.71
C LEU A 317 -19.37 2.72 -20.30
N PHE A 318 -18.58 1.69 -19.96
CA PHE A 318 -18.56 1.14 -18.61
C PHE A 318 -18.15 2.19 -17.57
N ALA A 319 -17.11 2.99 -17.86
CA ALA A 319 -16.70 4.09 -17.00
C ALA A 319 -17.84 5.12 -16.82
N TYR A 320 -18.47 5.53 -17.93
CA TYR A 320 -19.58 6.48 -17.90
C TYR A 320 -20.71 5.98 -16.99
N PHE A 321 -21.22 4.76 -17.20
CA PHE A 321 -22.30 4.20 -16.39
C PHE A 321 -21.88 3.95 -14.93
N PHE A 322 -20.62 3.56 -14.70
CA PHE A 322 -20.10 3.39 -13.36
C PHE A 322 -20.12 4.71 -12.58
N PHE A 323 -19.57 5.79 -13.15
CA PHE A 323 -19.52 7.09 -12.48
C PHE A 323 -20.91 7.74 -12.38
N ASP A 324 -21.78 7.56 -13.34
CA ASP A 324 -23.18 8.00 -13.27
C ASP A 324 -23.92 7.29 -12.14
N SER A 325 -23.83 5.96 -12.08
CA SER A 325 -24.39 5.18 -10.96
C SER A 325 -23.78 5.53 -9.60
N TYR A 326 -22.49 5.84 -9.55
CA TYR A 326 -21.83 6.27 -8.33
C TYR A 326 -22.38 7.61 -7.83
N ASN A 327 -22.55 8.59 -8.73
CA ASN A 327 -23.04 9.93 -8.36
C ASN A 327 -24.50 9.95 -7.90
N THR A 328 -25.30 8.94 -8.27
CA THR A 328 -26.72 8.83 -7.88
C THR A 328 -26.94 8.06 -6.58
N LYS A 329 -25.90 7.41 -6.01
CA LYS A 329 -26.02 6.63 -4.77
C LYS A 329 -25.99 7.51 -3.53
N THR A 330 -26.71 7.06 -2.50
CA THR A 330 -26.60 7.58 -1.14
C THR A 330 -25.33 7.07 -0.49
N LEU A 331 -24.23 7.82 -0.61
CA LEU A 331 -22.93 7.44 -0.08
C LEU A 331 -22.70 8.04 1.30
N VAL A 332 -22.18 7.25 2.23
CA VAL A 332 -21.68 7.75 3.51
C VAL A 332 -20.52 8.73 3.28
N PRO A 333 -20.29 9.72 4.15
CA PRO A 333 -19.35 10.81 3.93
C PRO A 333 -17.94 10.35 3.55
N ALA A 334 -17.39 9.30 4.16
CA ALA A 334 -16.07 8.79 3.86
C ALA A 334 -15.92 8.32 2.40
N LEU A 335 -16.99 7.80 1.78
CA LEU A 335 -16.98 7.32 0.39
C LEU A 335 -17.12 8.45 -0.64
N GLN A 336 -17.35 9.69 -0.22
CA GLN A 336 -17.48 10.86 -1.11
C GLN A 336 -16.12 11.51 -1.46
N SER A 337 -14.99 10.82 -1.19
CA SER A 337 -13.67 11.28 -1.59
C SER A 337 -13.47 11.21 -3.12
N PRO A 338 -12.78 12.19 -3.73
CA PRO A 338 -12.46 12.15 -5.16
C PRO A 338 -11.58 10.95 -5.55
N TRP A 339 -10.89 10.35 -4.60
CA TRP A 339 -10.03 9.17 -4.82
C TRP A 339 -10.79 7.83 -4.78
N PHE A 340 -11.94 7.77 -4.10
CA PHE A 340 -12.66 6.52 -3.88
C PHE A 340 -13.23 5.94 -5.17
N ALA A 341 -13.94 6.73 -5.97
CA ALA A 341 -14.54 6.24 -7.21
C ALA A 341 -13.48 5.77 -8.23
N PRO A 342 -12.39 6.52 -8.51
CA PRO A 342 -11.29 6.02 -9.32
C PRO A 342 -10.62 4.76 -8.75
N HIS A 343 -10.43 4.68 -7.43
CA HIS A 343 -9.89 3.49 -6.75
C HIS A 343 -10.70 2.23 -7.08
N VAL A 344 -12.01 2.28 -6.87
CA VAL A 344 -12.91 1.15 -7.12
C VAL A 344 -12.96 0.81 -8.62
N PHE A 345 -13.04 1.83 -9.48
CA PHE A 345 -13.08 1.64 -10.93
C PHE A 345 -11.86 0.90 -11.47
N VAL A 346 -10.64 1.35 -11.11
CA VAL A 346 -9.41 0.72 -11.62
C VAL A 346 -9.22 -0.69 -11.08
N TYR A 347 -9.68 -0.97 -9.86
CA TYR A 347 -9.66 -2.33 -9.30
C TYR A 347 -10.62 -3.26 -10.05
N ILE A 348 -11.87 -2.86 -10.30
CA ILE A 348 -12.83 -3.66 -11.06
C ILE A 348 -12.26 -3.98 -12.45
N PHE A 349 -11.66 -2.98 -13.11
CA PHE A 349 -11.05 -3.15 -14.42
C PHE A 349 -9.85 -4.13 -14.37
N ALA A 350 -8.96 -3.98 -13.37
CA ALA A 350 -7.85 -4.89 -13.17
C ALA A 350 -8.32 -6.33 -12.94
N TYR A 351 -9.35 -6.53 -12.13
CA TYR A 351 -9.91 -7.83 -11.79
C TYR A 351 -10.51 -8.52 -13.01
N ALA A 352 -11.23 -7.77 -13.84
CA ALA A 352 -11.77 -8.29 -15.10
C ALA A 352 -10.67 -8.78 -16.04
N LEU A 353 -9.61 -7.97 -16.22
CA LEU A 353 -8.46 -8.36 -17.07
C LEU A 353 -7.73 -9.58 -16.52
N LEU A 354 -7.59 -9.71 -15.19
CA LEU A 354 -6.95 -10.86 -14.55
C LEU A 354 -7.80 -12.13 -14.70
N GLY A 355 -9.13 -12.00 -14.62
CA GLY A 355 -10.05 -13.09 -14.94
C GLY A 355 -9.89 -13.60 -16.36
N VAL A 356 -9.82 -12.67 -17.34
CA VAL A 356 -9.53 -13.02 -18.74
C VAL A 356 -8.14 -13.66 -18.88
N ALA A 357 -7.12 -13.13 -18.20
CA ALA A 357 -5.76 -13.68 -18.23
C ALA A 357 -5.70 -15.14 -17.75
N VAL A 358 -6.49 -15.51 -16.74
CA VAL A 358 -6.62 -16.89 -16.25
C VAL A 358 -7.23 -17.81 -17.33
N VAL A 359 -8.32 -17.37 -17.97
CA VAL A 359 -9.00 -18.13 -19.04
C VAL A 359 -8.07 -18.39 -20.21
N ILE A 360 -7.25 -17.41 -20.60
CA ILE A 360 -6.31 -17.52 -21.72
C ILE A 360 -4.87 -17.79 -21.28
N ALA A 361 -4.67 -18.38 -20.10
CA ALA A 361 -3.36 -18.53 -19.45
C ALA A 361 -2.28 -19.22 -20.28
N TRP A 362 -2.67 -20.07 -21.24
CA TRP A 362 -1.75 -20.76 -22.16
C TRP A 362 -1.25 -19.88 -23.31
N TRP A 363 -1.84 -18.73 -23.54
CA TRP A 363 -1.50 -17.84 -24.64
C TRP A 363 -0.52 -16.76 -24.20
N LYS A 364 0.31 -16.26 -25.11
CA LYS A 364 1.25 -15.15 -24.83
C LYS A 364 0.55 -13.86 -24.39
N LEU A 365 -0.72 -13.66 -24.79
CA LEU A 365 -1.52 -12.52 -24.42
C LEU A 365 -1.79 -12.45 -22.91
N ALA A 366 -1.86 -13.59 -22.23
CA ALA A 366 -2.07 -13.62 -20.79
C ALA A 366 -1.02 -12.81 -20.00
N ASP A 367 0.26 -12.94 -20.34
CA ASP A 367 1.33 -12.17 -19.67
C ASP A 367 1.09 -10.65 -19.80
N ASP A 368 0.72 -10.15 -20.98
CA ASP A 368 0.50 -8.72 -21.20
C ASP A 368 -0.73 -8.22 -20.43
N LEU A 369 -1.80 -9.02 -20.36
CA LEU A 369 -2.96 -8.68 -19.52
C LEU A 369 -2.57 -8.62 -18.04
N VAL A 370 -1.74 -9.53 -17.55
CA VAL A 370 -1.25 -9.48 -16.16
C VAL A 370 -0.38 -8.23 -15.94
N TYR A 371 0.48 -7.84 -16.89
CA TYR A 371 1.27 -6.62 -16.77
C TYR A 371 0.38 -5.37 -16.68
N ILE A 372 -0.61 -5.24 -17.55
CA ILE A 372 -1.55 -4.12 -17.55
C ILE A 372 -2.35 -4.12 -16.24
N SER A 373 -2.85 -5.29 -15.84
CA SER A 373 -3.64 -5.42 -14.60
C SER A 373 -2.82 -5.10 -13.36
N LEU A 374 -1.54 -5.51 -13.31
CA LEU A 374 -0.67 -5.15 -12.21
C LEU A 374 -0.42 -3.63 -12.12
N ALA A 375 -0.32 -2.95 -13.28
CA ALA A 375 -0.27 -1.49 -13.29
C ALA A 375 -1.55 -0.90 -12.69
N PHE A 376 -2.72 -1.38 -13.08
CA PHE A 376 -4.01 -0.93 -12.52
C PHE A 376 -4.16 -1.31 -11.04
N LEU A 377 -3.72 -2.49 -10.60
CA LEU A 377 -3.70 -2.85 -9.17
C LEU A 377 -2.81 -1.89 -8.37
N THR A 378 -1.64 -1.51 -8.92
CA THR A 378 -0.75 -0.53 -8.28
C THR A 378 -1.41 0.84 -8.19
N ILE A 379 -2.00 1.33 -9.29
CA ILE A 379 -2.74 2.61 -9.32
C ILE A 379 -3.90 2.57 -8.33
N GLY A 380 -4.68 1.49 -8.32
CA GLY A 380 -5.80 1.33 -7.40
C GLY A 380 -5.37 1.32 -5.94
N MET A 381 -4.29 0.62 -5.61
CA MET A 381 -3.72 0.59 -4.25
C MET A 381 -3.28 1.99 -3.80
N LEU A 382 -2.62 2.74 -4.68
CA LEU A 382 -2.19 4.11 -4.38
C LEU A 382 -3.36 5.08 -4.24
N PHE A 383 -4.39 4.98 -5.07
CA PHE A 383 -5.62 5.78 -4.91
C PHE A 383 -6.33 5.44 -3.60
N GLY A 384 -6.35 4.16 -3.19
CA GLY A 384 -6.86 3.74 -1.89
C GLY A 384 -6.07 4.33 -0.73
N ALA A 385 -4.74 4.37 -0.84
CA ALA A 385 -3.88 4.98 0.16
C ALA A 385 -4.09 6.50 0.28
N LEU A 386 -4.28 7.21 -0.84
CA LEU A 386 -4.60 8.64 -0.85
C LEU A 386 -5.98 8.90 -0.24
N TRP A 387 -6.98 8.08 -0.60
CA TRP A 387 -8.31 8.14 0.02
C TRP A 387 -8.26 7.92 1.52
N ALA A 388 -7.58 6.86 1.98
CA ALA A 388 -7.46 6.54 3.40
C ALA A 388 -6.78 7.69 4.17
N LYS A 389 -5.76 8.33 3.58
CA LYS A 389 -5.09 9.49 4.20
C LYS A 389 -6.01 10.70 4.34
N GLU A 390 -6.88 10.97 3.36
CA GLU A 390 -7.84 12.08 3.44
C GLU A 390 -9.00 11.79 4.38
N ALA A 391 -9.51 10.55 4.37
CA ALA A 391 -10.66 10.16 5.17
C ALA A 391 -10.32 9.90 6.64
N TRP A 392 -9.20 9.23 6.91
CA TRP A 392 -8.85 8.68 8.24
C TRP A 392 -7.46 9.07 8.76
N GLY A 393 -6.74 9.95 8.07
CA GLY A 393 -5.45 10.46 8.54
C GLY A 393 -4.27 9.48 8.42
N HIS A 394 -4.45 8.29 7.86
CA HIS A 394 -3.38 7.33 7.56
C HIS A 394 -3.52 6.80 6.15
N TYR A 395 -2.41 6.56 5.47
CA TYR A 395 -2.38 6.02 4.11
C TYR A 395 -2.39 4.48 4.07
N TRP A 396 -2.06 3.82 5.18
CA TRP A 396 -2.02 2.37 5.30
C TRP A 396 -2.04 1.95 6.77
N SER A 397 -2.95 1.09 7.16
CA SER A 397 -3.13 0.65 8.55
C SER A 397 -2.97 -0.86 8.74
N TRP A 398 -2.73 -1.58 7.66
CA TRP A 398 -2.72 -3.05 7.64
C TRP A 398 -4.05 -3.65 8.10
N ASP A 399 -5.14 -2.95 7.83
CA ASP A 399 -6.44 -3.56 8.06
C ASP A 399 -6.58 -4.84 7.22
N PRO A 400 -7.53 -5.73 7.55
CA PRO A 400 -7.66 -6.98 6.83
C PRO A 400 -7.78 -6.82 5.32
N LYS A 401 -8.47 -5.78 4.81
CA LYS A 401 -8.66 -5.58 3.36
C LYS A 401 -7.40 -5.07 2.68
N GLU A 402 -6.68 -4.15 3.31
CA GLU A 402 -5.36 -3.69 2.85
C GLU A 402 -4.34 -4.84 2.85
N THR A 403 -4.33 -5.65 3.91
CA THR A 403 -3.46 -6.83 4.02
C THR A 403 -3.67 -7.80 2.86
N TRP A 404 -4.93 -8.14 2.52
CA TRP A 404 -5.23 -9.02 1.39
C TRP A 404 -4.96 -8.37 0.04
N ALA A 405 -5.07 -7.03 -0.08
CA ALA A 405 -4.64 -6.31 -1.27
C ALA A 405 -3.13 -6.41 -1.48
N ALA A 406 -2.32 -6.25 -0.42
CA ALA A 406 -0.87 -6.43 -0.46
C ALA A 406 -0.48 -7.86 -0.84
N ILE A 407 -1.12 -8.89 -0.24
CA ILE A 407 -0.93 -10.31 -0.57
C ILE A 407 -1.15 -10.53 -2.08
N THR A 408 -2.27 -10.06 -2.59
CA THR A 408 -2.63 -10.19 -4.01
C THR A 408 -1.58 -9.53 -4.90
N TRP A 409 -1.21 -8.30 -4.60
CA TRP A 409 -0.23 -7.53 -5.36
C TRP A 409 1.14 -8.21 -5.38
N ILE A 410 1.66 -8.67 -4.22
CA ILE A 410 2.95 -9.38 -4.15
C ILE A 410 2.87 -10.72 -4.90
N ALA A 411 1.76 -11.45 -4.82
CA ALA A 411 1.58 -12.71 -5.55
C ALA A 411 1.69 -12.52 -7.08
N TYR A 412 1.08 -11.47 -7.63
CA TYR A 412 1.24 -11.13 -9.04
C TYR A 412 2.66 -10.63 -9.37
N LEU A 413 3.35 -9.96 -8.44
CA LEU A 413 4.79 -9.65 -8.62
C LEU A 413 5.63 -10.93 -8.70
N VAL A 414 5.39 -11.93 -7.85
CA VAL A 414 6.06 -13.25 -7.91
C VAL A 414 5.85 -13.87 -9.29
N TYR A 415 4.61 -13.90 -9.79
CA TYR A 415 4.29 -14.41 -11.12
C TYR A 415 5.09 -13.69 -12.23
N ILE A 416 5.06 -12.37 -12.25
CA ILE A 416 5.74 -11.58 -13.29
C ILE A 416 7.26 -11.77 -13.24
N HIS A 417 7.87 -11.71 -12.06
CA HIS A 417 9.31 -11.91 -11.92
C HIS A 417 9.73 -13.33 -12.35
N TYR A 418 8.92 -14.34 -12.01
CA TYR A 418 9.14 -15.70 -12.49
C TYR A 418 9.03 -15.80 -14.02
N ARG A 419 8.04 -15.15 -14.63
CA ARG A 419 7.88 -15.11 -16.11
C ARG A 419 9.06 -14.42 -16.79
N LEU A 420 9.57 -13.32 -16.23
CA LEU A 420 10.76 -12.63 -16.74
C LEU A 420 12.01 -13.52 -16.65
N MET A 421 12.22 -14.17 -15.52
CA MET A 421 13.32 -15.11 -15.33
C MET A 421 13.24 -16.28 -16.31
N SER A 422 12.06 -16.89 -16.50
CA SER A 422 11.87 -18.07 -17.35
C SER A 422 11.98 -17.75 -18.85
N LYS A 423 11.65 -16.54 -19.28
CA LYS A 423 11.85 -16.09 -20.67
C LYS A 423 13.34 -15.96 -21.02
N ALA A 424 14.18 -15.62 -20.05
CA ALA A 424 15.62 -15.52 -20.23
C ALA A 424 16.31 -16.90 -20.37
N LYS A 425 15.67 -17.98 -19.90
CA LYS A 425 16.16 -19.36 -19.98
C LYS A 425 15.21 -20.15 -20.89
N SER A 426 15.45 -20.23 -22.19
CA SER A 426 14.64 -20.95 -23.20
C SER A 426 13.63 -21.99 -22.65
N GLN A 427 12.37 -21.87 -23.08
CA GLN A 427 11.12 -22.50 -22.64
C GLN A 427 11.21 -24.02 -22.33
N GLN A 428 11.39 -24.39 -21.06
CA GLN A 428 11.09 -25.76 -20.60
C GLN A 428 9.58 -25.88 -20.32
N SER A 429 8.96 -27.00 -20.69
CA SER A 429 7.52 -27.26 -20.50
C SER A 429 7.08 -27.13 -19.03
N GLY A 430 7.94 -27.52 -18.09
CA GLY A 430 7.72 -27.38 -16.65
C GLY A 430 7.58 -25.92 -16.17
N ALA A 431 8.29 -24.98 -16.79
CA ALA A 431 8.22 -23.57 -16.43
C ALA A 431 6.84 -22.94 -16.77
N LYS A 432 6.21 -23.37 -17.86
CA LYS A 432 4.85 -22.92 -18.23
C LYS A 432 3.80 -23.44 -17.26
N ARG A 433 3.90 -24.72 -16.86
CA ARG A 433 2.99 -25.35 -15.90
C ARG A 433 3.08 -24.66 -14.53
N LEU A 434 4.26 -24.36 -14.03
CA LEU A 434 4.43 -23.66 -12.78
C LEU A 434 3.86 -22.22 -12.85
N ALA A 435 4.14 -21.50 -13.94
CA ALA A 435 3.58 -20.15 -14.15
C ALA A 435 2.03 -20.18 -14.18
N PHE A 436 1.44 -21.21 -14.80
CA PHE A 436 -0.01 -21.39 -14.78
C PHE A 436 -0.55 -21.51 -13.35
N TRP A 437 0.03 -22.38 -12.54
CA TRP A 437 -0.41 -22.53 -11.16
C TRP A 437 -0.18 -21.29 -10.31
N MET A 438 0.91 -20.56 -10.54
CA MET A 438 1.15 -19.26 -9.88
C MET A 438 0.06 -18.26 -10.24
N LEU A 439 -0.36 -18.20 -11.52
CA LEU A 439 -1.44 -17.30 -11.96
C LEU A 439 -2.77 -17.67 -11.30
N ILE A 440 -3.13 -18.97 -11.25
CA ILE A 440 -4.33 -19.47 -10.58
C ILE A 440 -4.30 -19.10 -9.08
N THR A 441 -3.19 -19.39 -8.40
CA THR A 441 -3.03 -19.05 -6.97
C THR A 441 -3.20 -17.57 -6.73
N SER A 442 -2.57 -16.72 -7.56
CA SER A 442 -2.71 -15.26 -7.44
C SER A 442 -4.15 -14.80 -7.65
N PHE A 443 -4.88 -15.46 -8.56
CA PHE A 443 -6.30 -15.15 -8.79
C PHE A 443 -7.20 -15.61 -7.63
N VAL A 444 -6.89 -16.73 -6.99
CA VAL A 444 -7.58 -17.17 -5.77
C VAL A 444 -7.36 -16.18 -4.63
N LEU A 445 -6.12 -15.72 -4.45
CA LEU A 445 -5.81 -14.69 -3.44
C LEU A 445 -6.53 -13.37 -3.72
N LEU A 446 -6.70 -13.02 -4.99
CA LEU A 446 -7.51 -11.86 -5.41
C LEU A 446 -8.99 -12.04 -5.02
N GLN A 447 -9.56 -13.24 -5.20
CA GLN A 447 -10.95 -13.52 -4.77
C GLN A 447 -11.10 -13.45 -3.24
N MET A 448 -10.05 -13.83 -2.50
CA MET A 448 -10.01 -13.64 -1.04
C MET A 448 -10.04 -12.16 -0.66
N CYS A 449 -9.27 -11.30 -1.35
CA CYS A 449 -9.29 -9.85 -1.15
C CYS A 449 -10.65 -9.22 -1.49
N TRP A 450 -11.30 -9.66 -2.56
CA TRP A 450 -12.58 -9.11 -2.99
C TRP A 450 -13.73 -9.51 -2.07
N TRP A 451 -13.89 -10.80 -1.87
CA TRP A 451 -15.11 -11.38 -1.28
C TRP A 451 -14.84 -12.25 -0.05
N GLY A 452 -13.81 -13.10 -0.11
CA GLY A 452 -13.51 -14.08 0.94
C GLY A 452 -13.24 -13.46 2.30
N ILE A 453 -12.66 -12.27 2.33
CA ILE A 453 -12.35 -11.52 3.56
C ILE A 453 -13.61 -11.28 4.43
N ASN A 454 -14.77 -11.09 3.84
CA ASN A 454 -16.01 -10.83 4.58
C ASN A 454 -16.44 -12.00 5.47
N TYR A 455 -15.88 -13.19 5.24
CA TYR A 455 -16.15 -14.43 5.98
C TYR A 455 -15.03 -14.79 6.96
N LEU A 456 -13.92 -14.04 6.97
CA LEU A 456 -12.80 -14.32 7.88
C LEU A 456 -13.09 -13.78 9.27
N PRO A 457 -12.95 -14.61 10.35
CA PRO A 457 -13.09 -14.14 11.72
C PRO A 457 -12.11 -13.02 12.09
N SER A 458 -10.91 -12.99 11.46
CA SER A 458 -9.90 -11.95 11.62
C SER A 458 -10.34 -10.59 11.10
N ALA A 459 -11.29 -10.54 10.18
CA ALA A 459 -11.78 -9.31 9.57
C ALA A 459 -13.02 -8.73 10.26
N GLN A 460 -13.74 -9.55 11.03
CA GLN A 460 -14.99 -9.12 11.67
C GLN A 460 -14.71 -8.12 12.80
N GLY A 461 -15.34 -6.93 12.69
CA GLY A 461 -15.24 -5.85 13.68
C GLY A 461 -13.91 -5.08 13.72
N SER A 462 -12.97 -5.34 12.81
CA SER A 462 -11.65 -4.71 12.80
C SER A 462 -11.32 -3.92 11.54
N SER A 463 -12.15 -3.96 10.50
CA SER A 463 -11.88 -3.27 9.24
C SER A 463 -12.70 -2.00 9.08
N VAL A 464 -12.04 -0.88 8.79
CA VAL A 464 -12.71 0.38 8.39
C VAL A 464 -13.35 0.29 7.01
N HIS A 465 -13.04 -0.77 6.25
CA HIS A 465 -13.60 -1.04 4.92
C HIS A 465 -14.80 -2.00 4.93
N THR A 466 -15.18 -2.56 6.07
CA THR A 466 -16.38 -3.39 6.19
C THR A 466 -17.55 -2.49 6.57
N TYR A 467 -18.29 -2.04 5.56
CA TYR A 467 -19.59 -1.41 5.73
C TYR A 467 -20.67 -2.50 5.81
N SER A 468 -20.50 -3.47 6.71
CA SER A 468 -21.58 -4.41 7.00
C SER A 468 -22.69 -3.61 7.63
N THR A 469 -23.83 -3.54 6.96
CA THR A 469 -25.11 -3.20 7.60
C THR A 469 -25.22 -4.15 8.79
N SER A 470 -24.99 -3.63 9.99
CA SER A 470 -25.49 -4.28 11.21
C SER A 470 -27.01 -4.31 11.07
N GLU A 471 -27.54 -5.48 10.71
CA GLU A 471 -28.93 -5.81 11.01
C GLU A 471 -29.16 -5.76 12.52
#